data_aaa2d5aeadd134c15cbc47014dd50ece
#
_entry.id   aaa2d5aeadd134c15cbc47014dd50ece
#
_cell.length_a   1.000
_cell.length_b   1.000
_cell.length_c   1.000
_cell.angle_alpha   90.00
_cell.angle_beta   90.00
_cell.angle_gamma   90.00
#
_symmetry.space_group_name_H-M   'P 1'
#
loop_
_entity.id
_entity.type
_entity.pdbx_description
1 polymer ?
#
loop_
_entity_poly.entity_id
_entity_poly.type
_entity_poly.pdbx_seq_one_letter_code
_entity_poly.pdbx_strand_id
1 'polypeptide(L)'
;MGTRPDGDTVRFYPDDPAAWDTVPGPHPIVILGPGGANLRLEGIDSLETHFKPPFVSGPELHQPKVPADAAAAELLRLLGFDPVQRTPNGKVKAPTNPAAVRGYVITRGADTHGRCIAFTGPGDGPEADANGELFFTPAMMRETVNHKLLAKGFAYPIFYRTLFPDLRNDLAATAVKARSDSEGLWRLDKTQSNTTVIAPPLINADVIYPKFFRRLGEYVLENDGDPALDGFVVYLRRKADKFTLLSTGHFSTGLDLIIEVDTDKVRWTHPVEDIVFEE
;
A
#
# COMPACT_ATOMS: atom_id res chain seq x y z
N MET A 1 -1.02 23.76 -1.37
CA MET A 1 -0.09 22.98 -2.21
C MET A 1 -0.77 21.67 -2.57
N GLY A 2 -0.72 21.22 -3.83
CA GLY A 2 -1.32 19.96 -4.24
C GLY A 2 -0.68 18.77 -3.53
N THR A 3 -1.49 17.75 -3.20
CA THR A 3 -1.03 16.47 -2.67
C THR A 3 -0.44 15.63 -3.80
N ARG A 4 0.35 14.63 -3.44
CA ARG A 4 0.90 13.64 -4.39
C ARG A 4 0.42 12.25 -3.94
N PRO A 5 -0.87 11.93 -4.15
CA PRO A 5 -1.39 10.62 -3.80
C PRO A 5 -0.76 9.55 -4.70
N ASP A 6 -0.46 8.40 -4.11
CA ASP A 6 -0.19 7.15 -4.80
C ASP A 6 -1.47 6.30 -4.89
N GLY A 7 -1.36 5.01 -5.20
CA GLY A 7 -2.53 4.17 -5.42
C GLY A 7 -3.19 3.64 -4.14
N ASP A 8 -2.65 3.92 -2.95
CA ASP A 8 -3.19 3.47 -1.66
C ASP A 8 -3.17 4.53 -0.56
N THR A 9 -2.83 5.75 -0.89
CA THR A 9 -2.78 6.87 0.06
C THR A 9 -3.54 8.07 -0.48
N VAL A 10 -4.49 8.60 0.30
CA VAL A 10 -5.27 9.78 -0.06
C VAL A 10 -5.52 10.64 1.17
N ARG A 11 -5.75 11.93 0.97
CA ARG A 11 -6.10 12.84 2.07
C ARG A 11 -7.61 12.91 2.27
N PHE A 12 -8.03 12.85 3.53
CA PHE A 12 -9.42 12.98 3.94
C PHE A 12 -9.57 14.12 4.95
N TYR A 13 -10.70 14.81 4.90
CA TYR A 13 -11.10 15.88 5.81
C TYR A 13 -12.46 15.50 6.37
N PRO A 14 -12.58 15.14 7.65
CA PRO A 14 -13.88 14.87 8.27
C PRO A 14 -14.69 16.17 8.39
N ASP A 15 -16.01 16.03 8.44
CA ASP A 15 -16.92 17.18 8.66
C ASP A 15 -16.62 17.85 10.02
N ASP A 16 -16.28 17.07 11.04
CA ASP A 16 -15.75 17.54 12.33
C ASP A 16 -14.32 17.01 12.54
N PRO A 17 -13.29 17.87 12.59
CA PRO A 17 -11.92 17.44 12.84
C PRO A 17 -11.73 16.70 14.17
N ALA A 18 -12.59 16.91 15.19
CA ALA A 18 -12.54 16.16 16.43
C ALA A 18 -12.86 14.66 16.26
N ALA A 19 -13.43 14.26 15.14
CA ALA A 19 -13.64 12.84 14.82
C ALA A 19 -12.32 12.04 14.81
N TRP A 20 -11.18 12.67 14.53
CA TRP A 20 -9.90 12.00 14.61
C TRP A 20 -9.51 11.57 16.03
N ASP A 21 -9.97 12.28 17.06
CA ASP A 21 -9.68 11.96 18.46
C ASP A 21 -10.43 10.70 18.94
N THR A 22 -11.45 10.27 18.21
CA THR A 22 -12.21 9.04 18.50
C THR A 22 -11.59 7.78 17.90
N VAL A 23 -10.60 7.91 17.00
CA VAL A 23 -9.96 6.76 16.36
C VAL A 23 -9.13 6.00 17.39
N PRO A 24 -9.43 4.71 17.63
CA PRO A 24 -8.72 3.93 18.64
C PRO A 24 -7.31 3.54 18.20
N GLY A 25 -6.51 3.05 19.14
CA GLY A 25 -5.20 2.47 18.86
C GLY A 25 -4.04 3.17 19.56
N PRO A 26 -2.83 2.60 19.48
CA PRO A 26 -1.66 3.11 20.19
C PRO A 26 -1.00 4.32 19.51
N HIS A 27 -1.32 4.59 18.26
CA HIS A 27 -0.72 5.67 17.48
C HIS A 27 -1.74 6.76 17.19
N PRO A 28 -1.43 8.04 17.53
CA PRO A 28 -2.30 9.15 17.20
C PRO A 28 -2.28 9.43 15.70
N ILE A 29 -3.42 9.92 15.18
CA ILE A 29 -3.47 10.42 13.80
C ILE A 29 -2.72 11.75 13.72
N VAL A 30 -1.87 11.89 12.71
CA VAL A 30 -1.19 13.16 12.41
C VAL A 30 -2.14 14.06 11.64
N ILE A 31 -2.63 15.08 12.34
CA ILE A 31 -3.52 16.10 11.76
C ILE A 31 -2.72 17.05 10.88
N LEU A 32 -3.19 17.22 9.66
CA LEU A 32 -2.64 18.15 8.68
C LEU A 32 -3.60 19.34 8.52
N GLY A 33 -3.06 20.52 8.26
CA GLY A 33 -3.91 21.71 8.08
C GLY A 33 -4.78 21.63 6.80
N PRO A 34 -6.05 22.01 6.84
CA PRO A 34 -6.87 22.47 7.95
C PRO A 34 -7.77 21.35 8.57
N GLY A 35 -7.19 20.41 9.29
CA GLY A 35 -7.95 19.37 10.01
C GLY A 35 -8.08 18.04 9.26
N GLY A 36 -7.35 17.86 8.15
CA GLY A 36 -7.33 16.60 7.41
C GLY A 36 -6.23 15.63 7.89
N ALA A 37 -6.32 14.37 7.48
CA ALA A 37 -5.29 13.37 7.67
C ALA A 37 -5.05 12.55 6.40
N ASN A 38 -3.89 11.92 6.31
CA ASN A 38 -3.65 10.95 5.26
C ASN A 38 -4.28 9.61 5.65
N LEU A 39 -5.04 9.02 4.73
CA LEU A 39 -5.48 7.64 4.82
C LEU A 39 -4.40 6.74 4.20
N ARG A 40 -4.15 5.62 4.84
CA ARG A 40 -3.49 4.44 4.29
C ARG A 40 -4.57 3.41 4.04
N LEU A 41 -4.78 3.00 2.80
CA LEU A 41 -5.85 2.05 2.49
C LEU A 41 -5.51 0.67 3.05
N GLU A 42 -6.41 0.13 3.91
CA GLU A 42 -6.25 -1.15 4.58
C GLU A 42 -6.31 -2.31 3.58
N GLY A 43 -5.49 -3.33 3.79
CA GLY A 43 -5.53 -4.59 3.05
C GLY A 43 -4.91 -4.55 1.66
N ILE A 44 -4.43 -3.40 1.19
CA ILE A 44 -3.81 -3.23 -0.13
C ILE A 44 -2.50 -2.46 -0.08
N ASP A 45 -1.64 -2.70 -1.07
CA ASP A 45 -0.33 -2.04 -1.26
C ASP A 45 -0.14 -1.75 -2.75
N SER A 46 -0.11 -0.48 -3.13
CA SER A 46 0.05 -0.09 -4.53
C SER A 46 1.51 0.12 -4.89
N LEU A 47 1.80 0.15 -6.20
CA LEU A 47 3.14 0.46 -6.67
C LEU A 47 3.58 1.85 -6.23
N GLU A 48 4.82 1.94 -5.76
CA GLU A 48 5.41 3.19 -5.30
C GLU A 48 5.61 4.18 -6.44
N THR A 49 4.89 5.29 -6.41
CA THR A 49 5.13 6.42 -7.32
C THR A 49 6.30 7.28 -6.85
N HIS A 50 6.59 7.23 -5.55
CA HIS A 50 7.68 7.93 -4.89
C HIS A 50 7.94 7.29 -3.52
N PHE A 51 9.13 6.81 -3.32
CA PHE A 51 9.56 6.18 -2.08
C PHE A 51 10.87 6.80 -1.60
N LYS A 52 10.90 7.21 -0.36
CA LYS A 52 12.12 7.66 0.30
C LYS A 52 12.23 6.97 1.64
N PRO A 53 13.18 6.03 1.81
CA PRO A 53 13.38 5.37 3.09
C PRO A 53 13.68 6.39 4.19
N PRO A 54 13.12 6.23 5.39
CA PRO A 54 13.48 7.07 6.52
C PRO A 54 14.95 6.84 6.91
N PHE A 55 15.65 7.91 7.27
CA PHE A 55 17.03 7.87 7.78
C PHE A 55 18.11 7.40 6.78
N VAL A 56 17.76 7.21 5.51
CA VAL A 56 18.72 6.86 4.45
C VAL A 56 18.84 8.01 3.47
N SER A 57 20.07 8.40 3.13
CA SER A 57 20.34 9.42 2.13
C SER A 57 20.25 8.85 0.73
N GLY A 58 19.78 9.65 -0.23
CA GLY A 58 19.70 9.22 -1.62
C GLY A 58 18.54 9.86 -2.37
N PRO A 59 18.39 9.53 -3.67
CA PRO A 59 17.29 9.99 -4.48
C PRO A 59 15.95 9.38 -4.02
N GLU A 60 14.86 10.03 -4.38
CA GLU A 60 13.53 9.44 -4.29
C GLU A 60 13.42 8.29 -5.31
N LEU A 61 13.03 7.11 -4.83
CA LEU A 61 12.86 5.91 -5.63
C LEU A 61 11.43 5.79 -6.15
N HIS A 62 11.22 5.01 -7.19
CA HIS A 62 9.89 4.68 -7.71
C HIS A 62 9.91 3.34 -8.43
N GLN A 63 8.77 2.67 -8.46
CA GLN A 63 8.53 1.51 -9.31
C GLN A 63 8.18 1.95 -10.76
N PRO A 64 8.01 1.04 -11.72
CA PRO A 64 7.66 1.40 -13.09
C PRO A 64 6.50 2.39 -13.14
N LYS A 65 6.73 3.56 -13.70
CA LYS A 65 5.82 4.73 -13.59
C LYS A 65 4.44 4.49 -14.19
N VAL A 66 4.38 3.84 -15.36
CA VAL A 66 3.11 3.69 -16.07
C VAL A 66 2.08 2.94 -15.22
N PRO A 67 2.35 1.74 -14.68
CA PRO A 67 1.40 1.06 -13.81
C PRO A 67 1.20 1.75 -12.45
N ALA A 68 2.24 2.37 -11.87
CA ALA A 68 2.12 3.11 -10.60
C ALA A 68 1.22 4.36 -10.74
N ASP A 69 1.42 5.15 -11.79
CA ASP A 69 0.58 6.32 -12.09
C ASP A 69 -0.86 5.91 -12.43
N ALA A 70 -1.05 4.77 -13.11
CA ALA A 70 -2.37 4.22 -13.40
C ALA A 70 -3.12 3.83 -12.11
N ALA A 71 -2.46 3.21 -11.13
CA ALA A 71 -3.06 2.90 -9.83
C ALA A 71 -3.50 4.17 -9.09
N ALA A 72 -2.63 5.17 -9.05
CA ALA A 72 -2.93 6.46 -8.42
C ALA A 72 -4.07 7.23 -9.14
N ALA A 73 -4.19 7.10 -10.45
CA ALA A 73 -5.30 7.67 -11.21
C ALA A 73 -6.62 6.94 -10.95
N GLU A 74 -6.59 5.60 -10.91
CA GLU A 74 -7.77 4.79 -10.64
C GLU A 74 -8.31 5.01 -9.22
N LEU A 75 -7.43 5.15 -8.21
CA LEU A 75 -7.85 5.54 -6.86
C LEU A 75 -8.69 6.83 -6.90
N LEU A 76 -8.19 7.88 -7.53
CA LEU A 76 -8.89 9.16 -7.59
C LEU A 76 -10.19 9.06 -8.40
N ARG A 77 -10.18 8.30 -9.50
CA ARG A 77 -11.39 8.06 -10.30
C ARG A 77 -12.48 7.33 -9.51
N LEU A 78 -12.11 6.28 -8.76
CA LEU A 78 -13.04 5.53 -7.90
C LEU A 78 -13.61 6.39 -6.76
N LEU A 79 -12.85 7.38 -6.31
CA LEU A 79 -13.31 8.38 -5.34
C LEU A 79 -14.17 9.49 -5.95
N GLY A 80 -14.31 9.54 -7.30
CA GLY A 80 -15.13 10.53 -7.98
C GLY A 80 -14.39 11.75 -8.51
N PHE A 81 -13.05 11.74 -8.51
CA PHE A 81 -12.21 12.77 -9.13
C PHE A 81 -11.77 12.34 -10.53
N ASP A 82 -12.46 12.78 -11.58
CA ASP A 82 -12.10 12.42 -12.96
C ASP A 82 -12.56 13.52 -13.95
N PRO A 83 -11.65 14.06 -14.80
CA PRO A 83 -10.21 13.78 -14.86
C PRO A 83 -9.40 14.57 -13.82
N VAL A 84 -8.31 13.97 -13.36
CA VAL A 84 -7.36 14.64 -12.47
C VAL A 84 -6.10 15.06 -13.25
N GLN A 85 -5.79 16.35 -13.23
CA GLN A 85 -4.55 16.86 -13.81
C GLN A 85 -3.41 16.78 -12.80
N ARG A 86 -2.23 16.38 -13.26
CA ARG A 86 -1.00 16.36 -12.44
C ARG A 86 0.06 17.30 -13.00
N THR A 87 0.93 17.76 -12.13
CA THR A 87 2.16 18.47 -12.50
C THR A 87 3.22 17.45 -12.96
N PRO A 88 4.31 17.88 -13.62
CA PRO A 88 5.39 16.97 -14.04
C PRO A 88 6.00 16.15 -12.89
N ASN A 89 5.97 16.66 -11.65
CA ASN A 89 6.45 15.97 -10.46
C ASN A 89 5.33 15.18 -9.72
N GLY A 90 4.23 14.84 -10.41
CA GLY A 90 3.17 13.96 -9.91
C GLY A 90 2.17 14.58 -8.94
N LYS A 91 2.31 15.87 -8.57
CA LYS A 91 1.33 16.54 -7.69
C LYS A 91 0.03 16.79 -8.42
N VAL A 92 -1.08 16.56 -7.73
CA VAL A 92 -2.41 16.92 -8.23
C VAL A 92 -2.51 18.43 -8.32
N LYS A 93 -2.94 18.95 -9.48
CA LYS A 93 -3.22 20.37 -9.67
C LYS A 93 -4.52 20.73 -8.95
N ALA A 94 -4.45 21.75 -8.12
CA ALA A 94 -5.62 22.31 -7.44
C ALA A 94 -6.13 23.56 -8.18
N PRO A 95 -7.44 23.85 -8.18
CA PRO A 95 -8.49 22.96 -7.69
C PRO A 95 -8.70 21.76 -8.62
N THR A 96 -9.12 20.62 -8.06
CA THR A 96 -9.65 19.50 -8.84
C THR A 96 -11.08 19.80 -9.29
N ASN A 97 -11.61 19.03 -10.21
CA ASN A 97 -13.02 19.11 -10.57
C ASN A 97 -13.66 17.71 -10.41
N PRO A 98 -14.54 17.52 -9.42
CA PRO A 98 -14.94 18.48 -8.37
C PRO A 98 -13.76 18.84 -7.42
N ALA A 99 -13.87 19.97 -6.73
CA ALA A 99 -12.84 20.44 -5.78
C ALA A 99 -12.71 19.52 -4.55
N ALA A 100 -13.81 18.90 -4.13
CA ALA A 100 -13.89 17.87 -3.10
C ALA A 100 -15.00 16.89 -3.46
N VAL A 101 -14.87 15.66 -2.97
CA VAL A 101 -15.89 14.62 -3.08
C VAL A 101 -16.27 14.18 -1.67
N ARG A 102 -17.57 14.06 -1.41
CA ARG A 102 -18.07 13.44 -0.19
C ARG A 102 -17.68 11.98 -0.17
N GLY A 103 -17.20 11.51 0.97
CA GLY A 103 -16.79 10.12 1.18
C GLY A 103 -16.83 9.76 2.65
N TYR A 104 -16.57 8.50 2.94
CA TYR A 104 -16.55 7.96 4.30
C TYR A 104 -15.24 7.24 4.60
N VAL A 105 -14.97 7.08 5.89
CA VAL A 105 -13.82 6.35 6.42
C VAL A 105 -14.32 5.34 7.46
N ILE A 106 -13.88 4.09 7.31
CA ILE A 106 -14.06 3.04 8.30
C ILE A 106 -12.67 2.65 8.78
N THR A 107 -12.41 2.85 10.06
CA THR A 107 -11.06 2.70 10.62
C THR A 107 -11.07 2.10 12.01
N ARG A 108 -9.93 1.52 12.40
CA ARG A 108 -9.65 1.00 13.74
C ARG A 108 -8.32 1.48 14.29
N GLY A 109 -7.65 2.42 13.62
CA GLY A 109 -6.38 2.91 14.11
C GLY A 109 -5.55 3.66 13.09
N ALA A 110 -4.35 4.00 13.51
CA ALA A 110 -3.33 4.62 12.68
C ALA A 110 -2.06 3.79 12.66
N ASP A 111 -1.25 3.95 11.60
CA ASP A 111 0.09 3.38 11.54
C ASP A 111 1.10 4.19 12.37
N THR A 112 2.33 3.69 12.48
CA THR A 112 3.44 4.33 13.20
C THR A 112 3.82 5.70 12.65
N HIS A 113 3.36 6.05 11.44
CA HIS A 113 3.54 7.37 10.82
C HIS A 113 2.35 8.32 11.04
N GLY A 114 1.33 7.87 11.78
CA GLY A 114 0.12 8.63 12.06
C GLY A 114 -0.83 8.77 10.87
N ARG A 115 -0.74 7.89 9.86
CA ARG A 115 -1.75 7.78 8.81
C ARG A 115 -2.91 6.92 9.32
N CYS A 116 -4.13 7.35 9.06
CA CYS A 116 -5.32 6.57 9.39
C CYS A 116 -5.40 5.33 8.50
N ILE A 117 -5.35 4.14 9.09
CA ILE A 117 -5.54 2.87 8.37
C ILE A 117 -7.02 2.67 8.13
N ALA A 118 -7.45 2.61 6.87
CA ALA A 118 -8.87 2.75 6.56
C ALA A 118 -9.36 1.97 5.34
N PHE A 119 -10.62 1.56 5.42
CA PHE A 119 -11.45 1.34 4.24
C PHE A 119 -12.21 2.63 3.93
N THR A 120 -12.37 2.95 2.65
CA THR A 120 -12.99 4.20 2.22
C THR A 120 -13.77 4.04 0.91
N GLY A 121 -14.67 4.97 0.66
CA GLY A 121 -15.44 5.06 -0.58
C GLY A 121 -16.11 6.42 -0.75
N PRO A 122 -16.62 6.74 -1.95
CA PRO A 122 -17.40 7.94 -2.18
C PRO A 122 -18.82 7.83 -1.60
N GLY A 123 -19.42 8.98 -1.35
CA GLY A 123 -20.80 9.10 -0.85
C GLY A 123 -20.89 8.87 0.66
N ASP A 124 -22.08 8.52 1.10
CA ASP A 124 -22.36 8.16 2.48
C ASP A 124 -21.95 6.72 2.72
N GLY A 125 -21.26 6.45 3.82
CA GLY A 125 -20.84 5.11 4.21
C GLY A 125 -21.99 4.23 4.69
N PRO A 126 -21.70 2.96 5.04
CA PRO A 126 -22.68 2.13 5.74
C PRO A 126 -23.07 2.78 7.06
N GLU A 127 -24.32 2.56 7.47
CA GLU A 127 -24.86 3.13 8.68
C GLU A 127 -24.20 2.48 9.92
N ALA A 128 -23.65 3.33 10.79
CA ALA A 128 -23.10 2.95 12.08
C ALA A 128 -24.16 3.05 13.17
N ASP A 129 -23.93 2.42 14.32
CA ASP A 129 -24.81 2.56 15.48
C ASP A 129 -24.72 3.96 16.11
N ALA A 130 -25.49 4.19 17.19
CA ALA A 130 -25.53 5.47 17.89
C ALA A 130 -24.19 5.90 18.52
N ASN A 131 -23.24 4.97 18.67
CA ASN A 131 -21.88 5.22 19.17
C ASN A 131 -20.87 5.40 18.03
N GLY A 132 -21.31 5.31 16.77
CA GLY A 132 -20.41 5.35 15.60
C GLY A 132 -19.71 4.02 15.35
N GLU A 133 -20.13 2.93 15.98
CA GLU A 133 -19.55 1.61 15.78
C GLU A 133 -20.25 0.87 14.63
N LEU A 134 -19.48 0.11 13.88
CA LEU A 134 -19.96 -0.66 12.74
C LEU A 134 -19.37 -2.08 12.75
N PHE A 135 -20.23 -3.08 12.70
CA PHE A 135 -19.80 -4.45 12.39
C PHE A 135 -19.53 -4.56 10.88
N PHE A 136 -18.27 -4.32 10.51
CA PHE A 136 -17.87 -4.27 9.12
C PHE A 136 -17.71 -5.66 8.50
N THR A 137 -18.49 -5.96 7.48
CA THR A 137 -18.58 -7.28 6.85
C THR A 137 -17.84 -7.34 5.51
N PRO A 138 -17.48 -8.55 5.00
CA PRO A 138 -16.92 -8.69 3.65
C PRO A 138 -17.83 -8.10 2.56
N ALA A 139 -19.15 -8.18 2.71
CA ALA A 139 -20.09 -7.59 1.74
C ALA A 139 -19.95 -6.06 1.68
N MET A 140 -19.84 -5.39 2.83
CA MET A 140 -19.58 -3.95 2.90
C MET A 140 -18.20 -3.60 2.35
N MET A 141 -17.19 -4.40 2.67
CA MET A 141 -15.82 -4.20 2.18
C MET A 141 -15.73 -4.22 0.65
N ARG A 142 -16.49 -5.08 -0.02
CA ARG A 142 -16.52 -5.16 -1.49
C ARG A 142 -16.98 -3.87 -2.17
N GLU A 143 -17.73 -3.03 -1.47
CA GLU A 143 -18.16 -1.72 -1.97
C GLU A 143 -17.08 -0.63 -1.84
N THR A 144 -16.05 -0.86 -1.05
CA THR A 144 -14.96 0.11 -0.82
C THR A 144 -14.04 0.26 -2.03
N VAL A 145 -13.34 1.38 -2.08
CA VAL A 145 -12.30 1.63 -3.09
C VAL A 145 -11.13 0.67 -2.92
N ASN A 146 -10.80 0.27 -1.69
CA ASN A 146 -9.78 -0.71 -1.38
C ASN A 146 -10.00 -2.02 -2.16
N HIS A 147 -11.17 -2.62 -2.01
CA HIS A 147 -11.51 -3.87 -2.69
C HIS A 147 -11.56 -3.69 -4.22
N LYS A 148 -12.13 -2.58 -4.69
CA LYS A 148 -12.25 -2.29 -6.14
C LYS A 148 -10.89 -2.13 -6.82
N LEU A 149 -9.91 -1.51 -6.15
CA LEU A 149 -8.53 -1.41 -6.64
C LEU A 149 -7.87 -2.80 -6.74
N LEU A 150 -8.03 -3.62 -5.70
CA LEU A 150 -7.49 -4.98 -5.67
C LEU A 150 -8.11 -5.85 -6.77
N ALA A 151 -9.43 -5.82 -6.92
CA ALA A 151 -10.17 -6.60 -7.91
C ALA A 151 -9.80 -6.25 -9.36
N LYS A 152 -9.42 -4.99 -9.61
CA LYS A 152 -8.97 -4.52 -10.93
C LYS A 152 -7.45 -4.64 -11.15
N GLY A 153 -6.72 -5.20 -10.19
CA GLY A 153 -5.28 -5.36 -10.28
C GLY A 153 -4.49 -4.04 -10.27
N PHE A 154 -4.97 -3.01 -9.55
CA PHE A 154 -4.21 -1.77 -9.33
C PHE A 154 -3.41 -1.77 -8.03
N ALA A 155 -3.57 -2.80 -7.20
CA ALA A 155 -2.82 -2.99 -5.97
C ALA A 155 -2.56 -4.48 -5.72
N TYR A 156 -1.55 -4.76 -4.91
CA TYR A 156 -1.31 -6.07 -4.30
C TYR A 156 -2.08 -6.18 -2.97
N PRO A 157 -2.39 -7.38 -2.49
CA PRO A 157 -2.82 -7.56 -1.12
C PRO A 157 -1.64 -7.37 -0.17
N ILE A 158 -1.87 -6.71 0.96
CA ILE A 158 -0.97 -6.69 2.10
C ILE A 158 -1.78 -6.84 3.37
N PHE A 159 -1.42 -7.81 4.19
CA PHE A 159 -2.17 -8.10 5.40
C PHE A 159 -1.33 -7.87 6.63
N TYR A 160 -1.93 -7.19 7.59
CA TYR A 160 -1.41 -7.06 8.95
C TYR A 160 -2.32 -7.82 9.91
N ARG A 161 -1.76 -8.21 11.06
CA ARG A 161 -2.47 -9.00 12.05
C ARG A 161 -3.76 -8.36 12.58
N THR A 162 -3.84 -7.04 12.50
CA THR A 162 -5.01 -6.26 12.90
C THR A 162 -6.21 -6.43 11.97
N LEU A 163 -6.01 -6.86 10.72
CA LEU A 163 -7.10 -7.12 9.78
C LEU A 163 -7.83 -8.42 10.11
N PHE A 164 -9.15 -8.34 10.28
CA PHE A 164 -9.98 -9.51 10.61
C PHE A 164 -9.85 -10.62 9.56
N PRO A 165 -9.85 -11.91 10.00
CA PRO A 165 -9.63 -13.05 9.11
C PRO A 165 -10.65 -13.18 7.98
N ASP A 166 -11.92 -12.85 8.20
CA ASP A 166 -12.98 -12.91 7.19
C ASP A 166 -12.77 -11.88 6.09
N LEU A 167 -12.40 -10.64 6.44
CA LEU A 167 -12.05 -9.57 5.50
C LEU A 167 -10.79 -9.93 4.72
N ARG A 168 -9.75 -10.40 5.42
CA ARG A 168 -8.50 -10.83 4.81
C ARG A 168 -8.70 -11.96 3.81
N ASN A 169 -9.49 -12.97 4.16
CA ASN A 169 -9.75 -14.13 3.29
C ASN A 169 -10.50 -13.70 2.01
N ASP A 170 -11.41 -12.75 2.11
CA ASP A 170 -12.12 -12.19 0.96
C ASP A 170 -11.18 -11.40 0.04
N LEU A 171 -10.31 -10.56 0.62
CA LEU A 171 -9.28 -9.83 -0.15
C LEU A 171 -8.28 -10.79 -0.78
N ALA A 172 -7.85 -11.84 -0.09
CA ALA A 172 -6.95 -12.86 -0.64
C ALA A 172 -7.59 -13.56 -1.85
N ALA A 173 -8.84 -13.98 -1.74
CA ALA A 173 -9.58 -14.60 -2.84
C ALA A 173 -9.73 -13.63 -4.04
N THR A 174 -9.98 -12.35 -3.77
CA THR A 174 -10.06 -11.30 -4.78
C THR A 174 -8.73 -11.11 -5.51
N ALA A 175 -7.59 -11.09 -4.79
CA ALA A 175 -6.27 -10.97 -5.38
C ALA A 175 -5.91 -12.19 -6.25
N VAL A 176 -6.21 -13.40 -5.77
CA VAL A 176 -6.03 -14.64 -6.53
C VAL A 176 -6.82 -14.61 -7.83
N LYS A 177 -8.08 -14.16 -7.76
CA LYS A 177 -8.92 -14.03 -8.96
C LYS A 177 -8.35 -12.99 -9.92
N ALA A 178 -8.01 -11.80 -9.47
CA ALA A 178 -7.44 -10.75 -10.30
C ALA A 178 -6.14 -11.21 -11.00
N ARG A 179 -5.29 -11.96 -10.28
CA ARG A 179 -4.07 -12.56 -10.84
C ARG A 179 -4.39 -13.63 -11.88
N SER A 180 -5.34 -14.52 -11.64
CA SER A 180 -5.71 -15.56 -12.59
C SER A 180 -6.30 -14.99 -13.89
N ASP A 181 -7.04 -13.91 -13.78
CA ASP A 181 -7.64 -13.18 -14.91
C ASP A 181 -6.64 -12.22 -15.57
N SER A 182 -5.41 -12.14 -15.05
CA SER A 182 -4.36 -11.24 -15.54
C SER A 182 -4.79 -9.76 -15.54
N GLU A 183 -5.53 -9.34 -14.52
CA GLU A 183 -5.99 -7.95 -14.39
C GLU A 183 -4.85 -6.98 -14.04
N GLY A 184 -4.88 -5.80 -14.63
CA GLY A 184 -4.01 -4.67 -14.31
C GLY A 184 -2.51 -5.02 -14.25
N LEU A 185 -1.90 -4.85 -13.08
CA LEU A 185 -0.48 -5.07 -12.81
C LEU A 185 -0.07 -6.55 -12.88
N TRP A 186 -1.01 -7.49 -12.70
CA TRP A 186 -0.70 -8.93 -12.68
C TRP A 186 -0.14 -9.46 -14.00
N ARG A 187 -0.44 -8.80 -15.13
CA ARG A 187 0.19 -9.11 -16.43
C ARG A 187 1.67 -8.79 -16.48
N LEU A 188 2.12 -7.88 -15.63
CA LEU A 188 3.51 -7.37 -15.59
C LEU A 188 4.27 -7.90 -14.37
N ASP A 189 3.57 -8.55 -13.44
CA ASP A 189 4.13 -8.97 -12.15
C ASP A 189 5.27 -9.98 -12.32
N LYS A 190 6.38 -9.68 -11.68
CA LYS A 190 7.60 -10.49 -11.61
C LYS A 190 8.00 -10.82 -10.17
N THR A 191 7.11 -10.63 -9.21
CA THR A 191 7.40 -10.84 -7.79
C THR A 191 7.99 -12.22 -7.50
N GLN A 192 7.40 -13.26 -8.08
CA GLN A 192 7.86 -14.65 -7.92
C GLN A 192 8.82 -15.13 -9.03
N SER A 193 9.23 -14.22 -9.89
CA SER A 193 10.22 -14.48 -10.95
C SER A 193 11.55 -13.80 -10.59
N ASN A 194 12.65 -14.31 -11.14
CA ASN A 194 13.93 -13.66 -10.98
C ASN A 194 13.91 -12.26 -11.63
N THR A 195 14.13 -11.24 -10.83
CA THR A 195 14.27 -9.85 -11.27
C THR A 195 15.67 -9.32 -10.97
N THR A 196 16.22 -8.51 -11.87
CA THR A 196 17.55 -7.92 -11.72
C THR A 196 17.45 -6.61 -10.95
N VAL A 197 18.34 -6.40 -10.01
CA VAL A 197 18.47 -5.16 -9.25
C VAL A 197 19.42 -4.21 -9.99
N ILE A 198 19.02 -2.96 -10.10
CA ILE A 198 19.78 -1.92 -10.82
C ILE A 198 19.96 -0.68 -9.92
N ALA A 199 20.85 0.20 -10.34
CA ALA A 199 21.12 1.43 -9.59
C ALA A 199 19.91 2.39 -9.56
N PRO A 200 19.78 3.21 -8.49
CA PRO A 200 18.73 4.21 -8.36
C PRO A 200 18.62 5.17 -9.57
N PRO A 201 17.43 5.76 -9.79
CA PRO A 201 16.27 5.79 -8.90
C PRO A 201 15.27 4.67 -9.11
N LEU A 202 15.44 3.78 -10.08
CA LEU A 202 14.43 2.78 -10.43
C LEU A 202 14.55 1.47 -9.65
N ILE A 203 15.73 1.11 -9.16
CA ILE A 203 16.07 -0.14 -8.44
C ILE A 203 15.87 -1.41 -9.28
N ASN A 204 14.74 -1.53 -9.96
CA ASN A 204 14.47 -2.59 -10.96
C ASN A 204 13.46 -2.10 -12.00
N ALA A 205 13.47 -2.70 -13.19
CA ALA A 205 12.58 -2.34 -14.28
C ALA A 205 11.25 -3.11 -14.26
N ASP A 206 11.17 -4.15 -13.43
CA ASP A 206 10.01 -5.03 -13.35
C ASP A 206 8.97 -4.53 -12.34
N VAL A 207 7.72 -4.93 -12.53
CA VAL A 207 6.67 -4.77 -11.54
C VAL A 207 6.83 -5.88 -10.50
N ILE A 208 7.08 -5.51 -9.25
CA ILE A 208 7.22 -6.41 -8.13
C ILE A 208 6.42 -5.91 -6.93
N TYR A 209 6.19 -6.78 -5.96
CA TYR A 209 5.50 -6.47 -4.72
C TYR A 209 6.10 -5.23 -4.01
N PRO A 210 5.31 -4.20 -3.65
CA PRO A 210 5.84 -2.94 -3.14
C PRO A 210 6.66 -3.10 -1.85
N LYS A 211 6.26 -3.98 -0.93
CA LYS A 211 7.06 -4.24 0.28
C LYS A 211 8.44 -4.84 -0.08
N PHE A 212 8.52 -5.68 -1.09
CA PHE A 212 9.77 -6.21 -1.61
C PHE A 212 10.63 -5.09 -2.22
N PHE A 213 10.03 -4.25 -3.06
CA PHE A 213 10.69 -3.07 -3.64
C PHE A 213 11.24 -2.15 -2.55
N ARG A 214 10.47 -1.86 -1.49
CA ARG A 214 10.94 -0.99 -0.39
C ARG A 214 12.17 -1.57 0.31
N ARG A 215 12.24 -2.88 0.54
CA ARG A 215 13.41 -3.53 1.14
C ARG A 215 14.64 -3.50 0.23
N LEU A 216 14.46 -3.75 -1.06
CA LEU A 216 15.54 -3.60 -2.05
C LEU A 216 16.03 -2.16 -2.13
N GLY A 217 15.11 -1.21 -2.26
CA GLY A 217 15.45 0.20 -2.38
C GLY A 217 16.20 0.76 -1.17
N GLU A 218 15.73 0.42 0.01
CA GLU A 218 16.40 0.80 1.26
C GLU A 218 17.82 0.22 1.34
N TYR A 219 17.97 -1.07 1.01
CA TYR A 219 19.28 -1.73 1.00
C TYR A 219 20.25 -1.10 0.00
N VAL A 220 19.82 -0.88 -1.25
CA VAL A 220 20.67 -0.27 -2.28
C VAL A 220 21.10 1.14 -1.87
N LEU A 221 20.20 1.93 -1.26
CA LEU A 221 20.55 3.27 -0.78
C LEU A 221 21.47 3.22 0.46
N GLU A 222 21.32 2.25 1.37
CA GLU A 222 22.27 2.03 2.47
C GLU A 222 23.68 1.63 1.95
N ASN A 223 23.75 1.08 0.74
CA ASN A 223 24.97 0.71 0.02
C ASN A 223 25.44 1.79 -0.99
N ASP A 224 25.20 3.06 -0.70
CA ASP A 224 25.60 4.18 -1.56
C ASP A 224 25.11 4.09 -3.03
N GLY A 225 24.01 3.37 -3.26
CA GLY A 225 23.39 3.15 -4.57
C GLY A 225 23.98 1.97 -5.35
N ASP A 226 24.87 1.18 -4.74
CA ASP A 226 25.40 -0.05 -5.35
C ASP A 226 24.32 -1.16 -5.35
N PRO A 227 23.93 -1.69 -6.53
CA PRO A 227 22.94 -2.76 -6.64
C PRO A 227 23.48 -4.15 -6.30
N ALA A 228 24.75 -4.32 -5.95
CA ALA A 228 25.32 -5.61 -5.54
C ALA A 228 24.58 -6.22 -4.36
N LEU A 229 24.27 -7.51 -4.42
CA LEU A 229 23.38 -8.20 -3.47
C LEU A 229 24.12 -9.00 -2.39
N ASP A 230 25.44 -8.95 -2.33
CA ASP A 230 26.27 -9.75 -1.40
C ASP A 230 25.86 -9.63 0.07
N GLY A 231 25.39 -8.46 0.49
CA GLY A 231 24.93 -8.16 1.86
C GLY A 231 23.42 -8.25 2.06
N PHE A 232 22.63 -8.47 1.02
CA PHE A 232 21.16 -8.29 1.08
C PHE A 232 20.49 -9.28 2.06
N VAL A 233 20.89 -10.53 2.07
CA VAL A 233 20.38 -11.54 3.02
C VAL A 233 20.64 -11.14 4.48
N VAL A 234 21.84 -10.63 4.77
CA VAL A 234 22.20 -10.15 6.11
C VAL A 234 21.38 -8.90 6.49
N TYR A 235 21.17 -8.01 5.51
CA TYR A 235 20.31 -6.84 5.68
C TYR A 235 18.87 -7.24 6.04
N LEU A 236 18.26 -8.20 5.32
CA LEU A 236 16.90 -8.67 5.58
C LEU A 236 16.76 -9.26 7.00
N ARG A 237 17.73 -10.05 7.46
CA ARG A 237 17.78 -10.56 8.84
C ARG A 237 17.84 -9.44 9.86
N ARG A 238 18.64 -8.41 9.61
CA ARG A 238 18.76 -7.25 10.50
C ARG A 238 17.47 -6.44 10.59
N LYS A 239 16.72 -6.31 9.47
CA LYS A 239 15.40 -5.66 9.45
C LYS A 239 14.37 -6.41 10.26
N ALA A 240 14.50 -7.74 10.36
CA ALA A 240 13.70 -8.58 11.23
C ALA A 240 12.18 -8.41 11.04
N ASP A 241 11.72 -8.23 9.78
CA ASP A 241 10.29 -8.19 9.48
C ASP A 241 9.61 -9.47 10.00
N LYS A 242 8.58 -9.30 10.80
CA LYS A 242 7.84 -10.43 11.39
C LYS A 242 6.60 -10.73 10.56
N PHE A 243 6.36 -12.02 10.32
CA PHE A 243 5.22 -12.46 9.54
C PHE A 243 4.81 -13.90 9.86
N THR A 244 3.57 -14.23 9.50
CA THR A 244 3.04 -15.59 9.55
C THR A 244 2.67 -16.03 8.15
N LEU A 245 3.08 -17.25 7.74
CA LEU A 245 2.60 -17.92 6.54
C LEU A 245 1.27 -18.60 6.85
N LEU A 246 0.21 -18.20 6.16
CA LEU A 246 -1.14 -18.72 6.40
C LEU A 246 -1.29 -20.19 6.02
N SER A 247 -0.61 -20.60 4.94
CA SER A 247 -0.64 -21.99 4.44
C SER A 247 -0.10 -23.02 5.42
N THR A 248 0.85 -22.62 6.27
CA THR A 248 1.53 -23.52 7.22
C THR A 248 1.33 -23.13 8.68
N GLY A 249 0.90 -21.90 8.95
CA GLY A 249 0.81 -21.32 10.29
C GLY A 249 2.17 -20.98 10.91
N HIS A 250 3.27 -21.07 10.15
CA HIS A 250 4.59 -20.77 10.66
C HIS A 250 4.78 -19.24 10.84
N PHE A 251 5.11 -18.85 12.06
CA PHE A 251 5.61 -17.52 12.36
C PHE A 251 7.12 -17.45 12.09
N SER A 252 7.54 -16.40 11.44
CA SER A 252 8.93 -16.20 11.04
C SER A 252 9.40 -14.77 11.28
N THR A 253 10.71 -14.60 11.40
CA THR A 253 11.37 -13.31 11.54
C THR A 253 12.47 -13.19 10.49
N GLY A 254 12.38 -12.15 9.66
CA GLY A 254 13.30 -11.90 8.55
C GLY A 254 12.78 -12.40 7.20
N LEU A 255 12.68 -11.48 6.25
CA LEU A 255 12.22 -11.78 4.89
C LEU A 255 13.23 -12.64 4.08
N ASP A 256 14.44 -12.83 4.58
CA ASP A 256 15.43 -13.74 4.01
C ASP A 256 14.96 -15.20 3.92
N LEU A 257 13.91 -15.55 4.66
CA LEU A 257 13.28 -16.88 4.60
C LEU A 257 12.36 -17.08 3.39
N ILE A 258 11.92 -15.99 2.78
CA ILE A 258 10.98 -15.98 1.65
C ILE A 258 11.46 -15.15 0.46
N ILE A 259 12.70 -14.69 0.51
CA ILE A 259 13.39 -14.02 -0.60
C ILE A 259 14.65 -14.81 -0.94
N GLU A 260 14.76 -15.26 -2.17
CA GLU A 260 15.95 -15.89 -2.72
C GLU A 260 16.80 -14.87 -3.47
N VAL A 261 18.11 -14.99 -3.31
CA VAL A 261 19.13 -14.17 -3.98
C VAL A 261 20.02 -15.08 -4.82
N ASP A 262 20.18 -14.78 -6.09
CA ASP A 262 21.07 -15.47 -7.01
C ASP A 262 21.89 -14.43 -7.80
N THR A 263 23.14 -14.23 -7.40
CA THR A 263 24.09 -13.27 -7.97
C THR A 263 23.52 -11.83 -8.00
N ASP A 264 22.98 -11.39 -9.13
CA ASP A 264 22.39 -10.07 -9.36
C ASP A 264 20.84 -10.07 -9.41
N LYS A 265 20.22 -11.22 -9.07
CA LYS A 265 18.80 -11.45 -9.16
C LYS A 265 18.20 -11.81 -7.83
N VAL A 266 16.95 -11.41 -7.68
CA VAL A 266 16.15 -11.71 -6.49
C VAL A 266 14.77 -12.17 -6.90
N ARG A 267 14.14 -12.99 -6.05
CA ARG A 267 12.73 -13.35 -6.18
C ARG A 267 12.08 -13.55 -4.82
N TRP A 268 10.81 -13.28 -4.77
CA TRP A 268 9.93 -13.62 -3.67
C TRP A 268 9.38 -15.04 -3.87
N THR A 269 9.41 -15.91 -2.87
CA THR A 269 9.16 -17.36 -3.07
C THR A 269 7.73 -17.79 -2.78
N HIS A 270 6.95 -16.97 -2.06
CA HIS A 270 5.60 -17.31 -1.62
C HIS A 270 4.55 -16.40 -2.27
N PRO A 271 3.30 -16.85 -2.43
CA PRO A 271 2.19 -15.96 -2.79
C PRO A 271 2.07 -14.82 -1.78
N VAL A 272 1.91 -13.59 -2.25
CA VAL A 272 1.87 -12.42 -1.35
C VAL A 272 0.64 -12.44 -0.42
N GLU A 273 -0.45 -13.05 -0.86
CA GLU A 273 -1.66 -13.25 -0.07
C GLU A 273 -1.54 -14.34 1.02
N ASP A 274 -0.46 -15.13 1.01
CA ASP A 274 -0.17 -16.13 2.05
C ASP A 274 0.51 -15.52 3.29
N ILE A 275 0.80 -14.23 3.27
CA ILE A 275 1.64 -13.57 4.26
C ILE A 275 0.84 -12.56 5.08
N VAL A 276 0.91 -12.70 6.41
CA VAL A 276 0.40 -11.72 7.37
C VAL A 276 1.56 -11.14 8.16
N PHE A 277 1.76 -9.85 8.03
CA PHE A 277 2.79 -9.12 8.75
C PHE A 277 2.35 -8.76 10.16
N GLU A 278 3.32 -8.66 11.07
CA GLU A 278 3.15 -7.98 12.35
C GLU A 278 3.66 -6.54 12.22
N GLU A 279 2.98 -5.62 12.90
CA GLU A 279 3.41 -4.22 13.00
C GLU A 279 4.53 -4.04 14.03
#